data_c9cf3274e426628c722345c101599d82
#
_entry.id   c9cf3274e426628c722345c101599d82
#
_cell.length_a   1.000
_cell.length_b   1.000
_cell.length_c   1.000
_cell.angle_alpha   90.00
_cell.angle_beta   90.00
_cell.angle_gamma   90.00
#
_symmetry.space_group_name_H-M   'P 1'
#
loop_
_entity.id
_entity.type
_entity.pdbx_description
1 polymer ?
#
loop_
_entity_poly.entity_id
_entity_poly.type
_entity_poly.pdbx_seq_one_letter_code
_entity_poly.pdbx_strand_id
1 'polypeptide(L)'
;MSSTTKHISVTPVAKSVPFDNSTNGFVSTGVQAAIEEVNAKVLTSASPGFSFGRTGVCSAGTYMQCETVPSNVSGRWVYINSAEIRRVFMANELATTYTMEVTYHDGNAAGEVLLGSVTITAAKGGEFFVTWPVPTNKQIAVRVAASTANSPKNIVVGLELRGTI
;
A
#
# COMPACT_ATOMS: atom_id res chain seq x y z
N MET A 1 71.55 5.68 7.80
CA MET A 1 70.41 6.55 7.45
C MET A 1 69.15 5.72 7.60
N SER A 2 68.36 6.07 8.59
CA SER A 2 67.07 5.34 8.83
C SER A 2 66.00 5.98 7.98
N SER A 3 65.39 5.20 7.07
CA SER A 3 64.28 5.61 6.26
C SER A 3 62.98 5.46 7.06
N THR A 4 62.38 6.57 7.47
CA THR A 4 61.08 6.57 8.16
C THR A 4 59.99 6.56 7.10
N THR A 5 59.42 5.39 6.85
CA THR A 5 58.24 5.26 6.00
C THR A 5 57.03 5.83 6.73
N LYS A 6 56.52 6.99 6.32
CA LYS A 6 55.22 7.53 6.82
C LYS A 6 54.09 6.78 6.16
N HIS A 7 53.42 5.96 6.93
CA HIS A 7 52.12 5.40 6.51
C HIS A 7 51.04 6.49 6.61
N ILE A 8 50.56 6.95 5.47
CA ILE A 8 49.37 7.81 5.42
C ILE A 8 48.14 6.85 5.39
N SER A 9 47.46 6.75 6.51
CA SER A 9 46.17 6.06 6.54
C SER A 9 45.12 6.98 5.95
N VAL A 10 44.70 6.75 4.73
CA VAL A 10 43.57 7.42 4.12
C VAL A 10 42.36 6.53 4.33
N THR A 11 41.45 6.92 5.23
CA THR A 11 40.17 6.29 5.35
C THR A 11 39.20 6.95 4.37
N PRO A 12 38.85 6.31 3.26
CA PRO A 12 37.92 6.91 2.32
C PRO A 12 36.54 7.05 2.98
N VAL A 13 35.96 8.24 2.87
CA VAL A 13 34.57 8.48 3.29
C VAL A 13 33.68 7.98 2.15
N ALA A 14 32.66 7.21 2.45
CA ALA A 14 31.74 6.60 1.45
C ALA A 14 31.19 7.63 0.44
N LYS A 15 31.05 8.88 0.87
CA LYS A 15 30.64 10.01 0.03
C LYS A 15 31.62 10.33 -1.09
N SER A 16 32.93 10.07 -0.90
CA SER A 16 34.01 10.39 -1.87
C SER A 16 34.45 9.19 -2.70
N VAL A 17 33.87 8.02 -2.49
CA VAL A 17 34.14 6.83 -3.29
C VAL A 17 33.27 6.85 -4.55
N PRO A 18 33.90 6.88 -5.77
CA PRO A 18 33.12 6.84 -7.01
C PRO A 18 32.30 5.55 -7.14
N PHE A 19 31.15 5.66 -7.75
CA PHE A 19 30.27 4.55 -8.06
C PHE A 19 29.97 4.53 -9.56
N ASP A 20 30.27 3.42 -10.24
CA ASP A 20 29.95 3.25 -11.66
C ASP A 20 28.48 2.88 -11.81
N ASN A 21 27.70 3.77 -12.40
CA ASN A 21 26.28 3.63 -12.63
C ASN A 21 25.92 3.40 -14.11
N SER A 22 26.89 3.15 -14.97
CA SER A 22 26.70 3.10 -16.42
C SER A 22 25.75 1.98 -16.90
N THR A 23 25.56 0.91 -16.12
CA THR A 23 24.81 -0.29 -16.53
C THR A 23 23.66 -0.68 -15.58
N ASN A 24 23.47 0.02 -14.47
CA ASN A 24 22.59 -0.41 -13.39
C ASN A 24 21.33 0.46 -13.18
N GLY A 25 21.16 1.52 -13.96
CA GLY A 25 20.00 2.40 -13.90
C GLY A 25 19.94 3.32 -12.65
N PHE A 26 21.07 3.47 -11.92
CA PHE A 26 21.20 4.46 -10.86
C PHE A 26 21.59 5.82 -11.43
N VAL A 27 21.18 6.89 -10.77
CA VAL A 27 21.57 8.27 -11.11
C VAL A 27 22.78 8.71 -10.28
N SER A 28 22.99 8.06 -9.14
CA SER A 28 24.04 8.40 -8.18
C SER A 28 25.43 8.09 -8.70
N THR A 29 26.38 8.97 -8.43
CA THR A 29 27.79 8.84 -8.83
C THR A 29 28.74 8.52 -7.66
N GLY A 30 28.22 8.42 -6.44
CA GLY A 30 28.97 8.08 -5.22
C GLY A 30 28.33 6.93 -4.46
N VAL A 31 29.12 6.12 -3.79
CA VAL A 31 28.67 4.93 -3.05
C VAL A 31 27.60 5.27 -2.01
N GLN A 32 27.78 6.32 -1.23
CA GLN A 32 26.79 6.73 -0.21
C GLN A 32 25.43 7.06 -0.85
N ALA A 33 25.45 7.88 -1.90
CA ALA A 33 24.23 8.28 -2.60
C ALA A 33 23.58 7.08 -3.34
N ALA A 34 24.37 6.13 -3.84
CA ALA A 34 23.85 4.90 -4.44
C ALA A 34 23.14 4.02 -3.40
N ILE A 35 23.69 3.90 -2.19
CA ILE A 35 23.03 3.17 -1.08
C ILE A 35 21.71 3.84 -0.71
N GLU A 36 21.65 5.15 -0.63
CA GLU A 36 20.44 5.91 -0.35
C GLU A 36 19.40 5.75 -1.46
N GLU A 37 19.84 5.74 -2.73
CA GLU A 37 18.98 5.49 -3.89
C GLU A 37 18.42 4.06 -3.90
N VAL A 38 19.23 3.03 -3.57
CA VAL A 38 18.77 1.64 -3.40
C VAL A 38 17.71 1.57 -2.30
N ASN A 39 18.00 2.16 -1.16
CA ASN A 39 17.08 2.14 -0.02
C ASN A 39 15.75 2.80 -0.39
N ALA A 40 15.78 3.95 -1.07
CA ALA A 40 14.58 4.60 -1.57
C ALA A 40 13.80 3.74 -2.58
N LYS A 41 14.50 3.08 -3.53
CA LYS A 41 13.89 2.18 -4.52
C LYS A 41 13.29 0.93 -3.87
N VAL A 42 13.96 0.31 -2.90
CA VAL A 42 13.46 -0.85 -2.16
C VAL A 42 12.21 -0.49 -1.37
N LEU A 43 12.21 0.63 -0.69
CA LEU A 43 11.04 1.12 0.06
C LEU A 43 9.84 1.47 -0.85
N THR A 44 10.11 1.86 -2.11
CA THR A 44 9.04 2.12 -3.09
C THR A 44 8.54 0.87 -3.79
N SER A 45 9.34 -0.20 -3.88
CA SER A 45 8.98 -1.44 -4.58
C SER A 45 8.40 -2.52 -3.65
N ALA A 46 8.65 -2.45 -2.35
CA ALA A 46 8.01 -3.33 -1.38
C ALA A 46 6.66 -2.74 -0.96
N SER A 47 5.66 -2.89 -1.81
CA SER A 47 4.28 -2.51 -1.47
C SER A 47 3.58 -3.71 -0.87
N PRO A 48 3.43 -3.81 0.47
CA PRO A 48 2.55 -4.81 1.04
C PRO A 48 1.15 -4.56 0.49
N GLY A 49 0.54 -5.60 -0.06
CA GLY A 49 -0.83 -5.57 -0.56
C GLY A 49 -1.75 -6.30 0.41
N PHE A 50 -2.94 -5.78 0.62
CA PHE A 50 -4.02 -6.51 1.28
C PHE A 50 -5.10 -6.86 0.27
N SER A 51 -5.60 -8.08 0.34
CA SER A 51 -6.73 -8.53 -0.45
C SER A 51 -7.94 -8.72 0.46
N PHE A 52 -9.03 -8.11 0.08
CA PHE A 52 -10.33 -8.23 0.72
C PHE A 52 -11.28 -8.89 -0.26
N GLY A 53 -12.15 -9.76 0.22
CA GLY A 53 -13.11 -10.42 -0.64
C GLY A 53 -14.42 -10.74 0.06
N ARG A 54 -15.45 -10.97 -0.74
CA ARG A 54 -16.72 -11.51 -0.26
C ARG A 54 -17.45 -12.27 -1.36
N THR A 55 -17.92 -13.45 -1.04
CA THR A 55 -18.76 -14.26 -1.92
C THR A 55 -20.24 -13.91 -1.76
N GLY A 56 -21.01 -14.16 -2.81
CA GLY A 56 -22.44 -13.88 -2.83
C GLY A 56 -22.77 -12.42 -3.17
N VAL A 57 -24.01 -12.05 -2.95
CA VAL A 57 -24.50 -10.69 -3.20
C VAL A 57 -24.06 -9.76 -2.09
N CYS A 58 -23.45 -8.64 -2.46
CA CYS A 58 -22.95 -7.64 -1.54
C CYS A 58 -23.81 -6.37 -1.64
N SER A 59 -24.77 -6.24 -0.74
CA SER A 59 -25.63 -5.04 -0.66
C SER A 59 -24.86 -3.84 -0.07
N ALA A 60 -25.48 -2.66 -0.16
CA ALA A 60 -24.97 -1.44 0.46
C ALA A 60 -24.59 -1.65 1.94
N GLY A 61 -23.47 -1.10 2.34
CA GLY A 61 -22.91 -1.27 3.69
C GLY A 61 -22.22 -2.60 3.97
N THR A 62 -22.19 -3.53 3.01
CA THR A 62 -21.54 -4.85 3.20
C THR A 62 -20.01 -4.68 3.26
N TYR A 63 -19.41 -5.16 4.35
CA TYR A 63 -17.95 -5.21 4.50
C TYR A 63 -17.32 -6.41 3.77
N MET A 64 -16.19 -6.17 3.14
CA MET A 64 -15.31 -7.21 2.64
C MET A 64 -14.52 -7.83 3.79
N GLN A 65 -14.06 -9.07 3.61
CA GLN A 65 -13.23 -9.78 4.59
C GLN A 65 -11.80 -9.86 4.06
N CYS A 66 -10.83 -9.65 4.94
CA CYS A 66 -9.43 -9.93 4.67
C CYS A 66 -9.15 -11.36 5.12
N GLU A 67 -8.68 -12.20 4.22
CA GLU A 67 -8.41 -13.62 4.43
C GLU A 67 -9.66 -14.47 4.82
N THR A 68 -9.41 -15.73 5.13
CA THR A 68 -10.48 -16.69 5.50
C THR A 68 -10.72 -16.62 7.01
N VAL A 69 -11.23 -15.52 7.51
CA VAL A 69 -11.59 -15.43 8.93
C VAL A 69 -13.04 -15.86 9.13
N PRO A 70 -13.32 -16.86 10.00
CA PRO A 70 -14.66 -17.37 10.21
C PRO A 70 -15.64 -16.38 10.86
N SER A 71 -15.13 -15.27 11.41
CA SER A 71 -15.93 -14.29 12.13
C SER A 71 -16.31 -13.09 11.25
N ASN A 72 -17.58 -12.80 11.18
CA ASN A 72 -18.15 -11.68 10.42
C ASN A 72 -17.71 -10.29 10.91
N VAL A 73 -17.10 -10.18 12.08
CA VAL A 73 -16.80 -8.89 12.70
C VAL A 73 -15.31 -8.59 12.69
N SER A 74 -14.46 -9.53 13.08
CA SER A 74 -13.02 -9.30 13.23
C SER A 74 -12.22 -9.45 11.93
N GLY A 75 -12.69 -10.23 10.96
CA GLY A 75 -11.99 -10.43 9.68
C GLY A 75 -12.10 -9.28 8.68
N ARG A 76 -12.90 -8.28 8.99
CA ARG A 76 -13.09 -7.11 8.11
C ARG A 76 -12.09 -5.98 8.36
N TRP A 77 -11.34 -6.02 9.45
CA TRP A 77 -10.42 -4.97 9.84
C TRP A 77 -8.97 -5.45 9.76
N VAL A 78 -8.12 -4.65 9.14
CA VAL A 78 -6.68 -4.88 9.06
C VAL A 78 -5.97 -3.76 9.77
N TYR A 79 -5.07 -4.10 10.69
CA TYR A 79 -4.25 -3.14 11.41
C TYR A 79 -3.11 -2.61 10.52
N ILE A 80 -2.97 -1.30 10.45
CA ILE A 80 -1.93 -0.62 9.68
C ILE A 80 -1.17 0.32 10.61
N ASN A 81 0.14 0.15 10.69
CA ASN A 81 0.99 1.01 11.52
C ASN A 81 1.10 2.42 10.93
N SER A 82 1.55 2.53 9.69
CA SER A 82 1.59 3.78 8.92
C SER A 82 1.75 3.42 7.45
N ALA A 83 0.92 3.97 6.59
CA ALA A 83 0.99 3.72 5.16
C ALA A 83 0.22 4.78 4.37
N GLU A 84 0.41 4.75 3.05
CA GLU A 84 -0.41 5.46 2.07
C GLU A 84 -0.96 4.43 1.09
N ILE A 85 -2.27 4.41 0.86
CA ILE A 85 -2.86 3.60 -0.20
C ILE A 85 -2.61 4.29 -1.52
N ARG A 86 -1.94 3.60 -2.45
CA ARG A 86 -1.54 4.12 -3.76
C ARG A 86 -2.37 3.59 -4.89
N ARG A 87 -2.93 2.40 -4.73
CA ARG A 87 -3.71 1.76 -5.77
C ARG A 87 -4.80 0.87 -5.16
N VAL A 88 -5.96 0.91 -5.80
CA VAL A 88 -7.11 0.05 -5.47
C VAL A 88 -7.44 -0.76 -6.71
N PHE A 89 -7.46 -2.07 -6.59
CA PHE A 89 -7.92 -2.99 -7.62
C PHE A 89 -9.27 -3.54 -7.22
N MET A 90 -10.18 -3.66 -8.14
CA MET A 90 -11.48 -4.24 -7.87
C MET A 90 -11.86 -5.23 -8.98
N ALA A 91 -12.44 -6.35 -8.58
CA ALA A 91 -13.04 -7.32 -9.50
C ALA A 91 -14.36 -7.83 -8.92
N ASN A 92 -15.32 -8.12 -9.79
CA ASN A 92 -16.63 -8.66 -9.46
C ASN A 92 -17.16 -9.57 -10.58
N GLU A 93 -18.07 -10.46 -10.24
CA GLU A 93 -18.58 -11.48 -11.17
C GLU A 93 -19.37 -10.86 -12.35
N LEU A 94 -20.17 -9.86 -12.09
CA LEU A 94 -21.09 -9.26 -13.05
C LEU A 94 -20.75 -7.81 -13.33
N ALA A 95 -20.82 -7.36 -14.58
CA ALA A 95 -20.69 -5.95 -14.92
C ALA A 95 -21.81 -5.14 -14.24
N THR A 96 -21.42 -4.28 -13.28
CA THR A 96 -22.36 -3.46 -12.53
C THR A 96 -21.72 -2.15 -12.09
N THR A 97 -22.54 -1.18 -11.72
CA THR A 97 -22.06 0.10 -11.18
C THR A 97 -22.20 0.08 -9.66
N TYR A 98 -21.10 0.26 -8.93
CA TYR A 98 -21.10 0.32 -7.47
C TYR A 98 -19.87 1.10 -6.98
N THR A 99 -19.96 1.60 -5.76
CA THR A 99 -18.88 2.32 -5.09
C THR A 99 -18.35 1.49 -3.93
N MET A 100 -17.03 1.39 -3.84
CA MET A 100 -16.33 0.85 -2.67
C MET A 100 -15.77 2.00 -1.85
N GLU A 101 -15.90 1.88 -0.55
CA GLU A 101 -15.30 2.78 0.44
C GLU A 101 -14.20 2.07 1.19
N VAL A 102 -13.09 2.77 1.40
CA VAL A 102 -12.06 2.39 2.37
C VAL A 102 -12.20 3.30 3.58
N THR A 103 -12.29 2.71 4.74
CA THR A 103 -12.54 3.41 6.01
C THR A 103 -11.48 3.03 7.02
N TYR A 104 -11.31 3.85 8.07
CA TYR A 104 -10.44 3.53 9.19
C TYR A 104 -11.11 3.86 10.54
N HIS A 105 -10.61 3.24 11.62
CA HIS A 105 -10.99 3.56 13.00
C HIS A 105 -9.89 3.21 14.02
N ASP A 106 -10.07 3.65 15.26
CA ASP A 106 -9.11 3.54 16.37
C ASP A 106 -9.18 2.20 17.14
N GLY A 107 -9.78 1.15 16.56
CA GLY A 107 -10.02 -0.11 17.28
C GLY A 107 -11.35 -0.13 18.06
N ASN A 108 -12.09 0.95 18.04
CA ASN A 108 -13.41 1.05 18.66
C ASN A 108 -14.44 1.28 17.55
N ALA A 109 -15.41 0.42 17.38
CA ALA A 109 -16.38 0.43 16.26
C ALA A 109 -17.23 1.72 16.16
N ALA A 110 -17.19 2.57 17.18
CA ALA A 110 -17.79 3.90 17.17
C ALA A 110 -16.77 4.90 16.63
N GLY A 111 -16.92 5.37 15.41
CA GLY A 111 -16.06 6.40 14.85
C GLY A 111 -15.32 6.00 13.59
N GLU A 112 -15.95 5.16 12.78
CA GLU A 112 -15.44 4.85 11.45
C GLU A 112 -15.38 6.11 10.58
N VAL A 113 -14.21 6.40 10.04
CA VAL A 113 -13.93 7.57 9.20
C VAL A 113 -13.64 7.12 7.78
N LEU A 114 -14.27 7.77 6.81
CA LEU A 114 -14.01 7.53 5.39
C LEU A 114 -12.58 8.01 5.04
N LEU A 115 -11.77 7.10 4.50
CA LEU A 115 -10.46 7.42 3.96
C LEU A 115 -10.57 7.84 2.49
N GLY A 116 -11.34 7.09 1.71
CA GLY A 116 -11.58 7.37 0.31
C GLY A 116 -12.56 6.39 -0.33
N SER A 117 -12.99 6.70 -1.54
CA SER A 117 -13.89 5.85 -2.30
C SER A 117 -13.53 5.78 -3.79
N VAL A 118 -13.87 4.66 -4.42
CA VAL A 118 -13.73 4.43 -5.87
C VAL A 118 -15.00 3.81 -6.43
N THR A 119 -15.34 4.18 -7.66
CA THR A 119 -16.58 3.70 -8.32
C THR A 119 -16.21 2.92 -9.59
N ILE A 120 -16.74 1.71 -9.69
CA ILE A 120 -16.80 0.96 -10.94
C ILE A 120 -18.11 1.33 -11.65
N THR A 121 -18.04 1.58 -12.96
CA THR A 121 -19.19 1.92 -13.78
C THR A 121 -19.41 0.87 -14.87
N ALA A 122 -20.47 0.09 -14.72
CA ALA A 122 -20.90 -0.94 -15.67
C ALA A 122 -19.78 -1.90 -16.14
N ALA A 123 -18.86 -2.26 -15.22
CA ALA A 123 -17.70 -3.10 -15.51
C ALA A 123 -17.56 -4.24 -14.49
N LYS A 124 -16.76 -5.27 -14.84
CA LYS A 124 -16.43 -6.40 -13.97
C LYS A 124 -15.22 -6.13 -13.08
N GLY A 125 -14.55 -5.00 -13.23
CA GLY A 125 -13.39 -4.63 -12.43
C GLY A 125 -12.81 -3.32 -12.88
N GLY A 126 -11.83 -2.84 -12.13
CA GLY A 126 -11.11 -1.61 -12.41
C GLY A 126 -9.88 -1.48 -11.55
N GLU A 127 -9.01 -0.58 -11.96
CA GLU A 127 -7.81 -0.18 -11.27
C GLU A 127 -7.84 1.34 -11.07
N PHE A 128 -7.54 1.79 -9.87
CA PHE A 128 -7.62 3.19 -9.48
C PHE A 128 -6.33 3.59 -8.78
N PHE A 129 -5.67 4.60 -9.32
CA PHE A 129 -4.52 5.24 -8.67
C PHE A 129 -5.04 6.31 -7.72
N VAL A 130 -4.64 6.22 -6.47
CA VAL A 130 -5.09 7.09 -5.39
C VAL A 130 -3.91 7.55 -4.54
N THR A 131 -4.15 8.48 -3.63
CA THR A 131 -3.16 8.96 -2.66
C THR A 131 -3.89 9.18 -1.34
N TRP A 132 -4.13 8.08 -0.62
CA TRP A 132 -4.88 8.11 0.64
C TRP A 132 -3.96 7.80 1.82
N PRO A 133 -3.55 8.79 2.60
CA PRO A 133 -2.73 8.58 3.78
C PRO A 133 -3.54 7.86 4.86
N VAL A 134 -3.05 6.72 5.30
CA VAL A 134 -3.61 5.99 6.45
C VAL A 134 -2.96 6.54 7.70
N PRO A 135 -3.71 7.10 8.65
CA PRO A 135 -3.15 7.58 9.91
C PRO A 135 -2.48 6.44 10.70
N THR A 136 -1.48 6.80 11.51
CA THR A 136 -0.69 5.85 12.29
C THR A 136 -1.57 5.03 13.24
N ASN A 137 -1.30 3.73 13.32
CA ASN A 137 -1.95 2.79 14.25
C ASN A 137 -3.47 2.71 14.08
N LYS A 138 -3.97 2.72 12.84
CA LYS A 138 -5.39 2.55 12.54
C LYS A 138 -5.70 1.16 12.01
N GLN A 139 -6.94 0.76 12.19
CA GLN A 139 -7.50 -0.39 11.50
C GLN A 139 -8.25 0.10 10.26
N ILE A 140 -8.01 -0.53 9.11
CA ILE A 140 -8.73 -0.24 7.87
C ILE A 140 -9.73 -1.32 7.55
N ALA A 141 -10.81 -0.94 6.89
CA ALA A 141 -11.80 -1.84 6.31
C ALA A 141 -12.21 -1.37 4.91
N VAL A 142 -12.75 -2.30 4.15
CA VAL A 142 -13.30 -2.06 2.82
C VAL A 142 -14.76 -2.47 2.83
N ARG A 143 -15.66 -1.63 2.32
CA ARG A 143 -17.10 -1.92 2.23
C ARG A 143 -17.72 -1.40 0.95
N VAL A 144 -18.85 -1.97 0.57
CA VAL A 144 -19.75 -1.38 -0.44
C VAL A 144 -20.36 -0.11 0.17
N ALA A 145 -20.28 1.01 -0.56
CA ALA A 145 -20.84 2.28 -0.07
C ALA A 145 -22.34 2.16 0.22
N ALA A 146 -22.78 2.81 1.29
CA ALA A 146 -24.19 2.84 1.68
C ALA A 146 -25.09 3.51 0.63
N SER A 147 -24.53 4.41 -0.18
CA SER A 147 -25.20 5.11 -1.28
C SER A 147 -25.34 4.29 -2.55
N THR A 148 -24.73 3.11 -2.63
CA THR A 148 -24.77 2.25 -3.83
C THR A 148 -26.15 1.61 -3.99
N ALA A 149 -26.80 1.88 -5.12
CA ALA A 149 -28.12 1.30 -5.42
C ALA A 149 -28.03 -0.15 -5.93
N ASN A 150 -26.90 -0.54 -6.53
CA ASN A 150 -26.69 -1.89 -7.07
C ASN A 150 -25.96 -2.78 -6.07
N SER A 151 -26.24 -4.08 -6.16
CA SER A 151 -25.60 -5.10 -5.32
C SER A 151 -24.65 -5.93 -6.16
N PRO A 152 -23.34 -5.62 -6.18
CA PRO A 152 -22.36 -6.45 -6.86
C PRO A 152 -22.28 -7.85 -6.23
N LYS A 153 -21.70 -8.81 -6.96
CA LYS A 153 -21.60 -10.20 -6.52
C LYS A 153 -20.16 -10.70 -6.65
N ASN A 154 -19.73 -11.47 -5.67
CA ASN A 154 -18.41 -12.08 -5.61
C ASN A 154 -17.28 -11.03 -5.86
N ILE A 155 -17.12 -10.13 -4.91
CA ILE A 155 -16.18 -9.02 -4.99
C ILE A 155 -14.81 -9.43 -4.45
N VAL A 156 -13.76 -8.98 -5.14
CA VAL A 156 -12.39 -8.95 -4.62
C VAL A 156 -11.86 -7.52 -4.75
N VAL A 157 -11.23 -7.03 -3.70
CA VAL A 157 -10.58 -5.72 -3.65
C VAL A 157 -9.15 -5.89 -3.17
N GLY A 158 -8.20 -5.45 -3.95
CA GLY A 158 -6.79 -5.36 -3.56
C GLY A 158 -6.41 -3.91 -3.25
N LEU A 159 -5.70 -3.71 -2.16
CA LEU A 159 -5.10 -2.43 -1.79
C LEU A 159 -3.58 -2.55 -1.87
N GLU A 160 -2.95 -1.69 -2.64
CA GLU A 160 -1.50 -1.55 -2.65
C GLU A 160 -1.10 -0.36 -1.78
N LEU A 161 -0.22 -0.63 -0.81
CA LEU A 161 0.20 0.35 0.17
C LEU A 161 1.68 0.72 -0.04
N ARG A 162 1.99 1.97 0.22
CA ARG A 162 3.36 2.46 0.39
C ARG A 162 3.56 2.80 1.86
N GLY A 163 4.56 2.19 2.50
CA GLY A 163 4.96 2.55 3.85
C GLY A 163 5.47 3.99 3.89
N THR A 164 5.08 4.74 4.91
CA THR A 164 5.74 6.00 5.26
C THR A 164 6.91 5.66 6.18
N ILE A 165 8.08 6.17 5.85
CA ILE A 165 9.31 6.05 6.66
C ILE A 165 9.22 7.09 7.78
#